data_1322533cd707e14dd0c7719f74f79ac0
#
_entry.id   1322533cd707e14dd0c7719f74f79ac0
#
_cell.length_a   1.000
_cell.length_b   1.000
_cell.length_c   1.000
_cell.angle_alpha   90.00
_cell.angle_beta   90.00
_cell.angle_gamma   90.00
#
_symmetry.space_group_name_H-M   'P 1'
#
loop_
_entity.id
_entity.type
_entity.pdbx_description
1 polymer ?
#
loop_
_entity_poly.entity_id
_entity_poly.type
_entity_poly.pdbx_seq_one_letter_code
_entity_poly.pdbx_strand_id
1 'polypeptide(L)'
;MTSQPKTTDRRVLRTKKNIRQTFLQLLSEKSLTQLTVKELSEQADINRKTFYMYYSNIEEILSELEDELVQKLVLVFEKELFEREVFDSYSFFENLNLAIQGDIELYRTLNHADLLPHLIL
;
A
#
# COMPACT_ATOMS: atom_id res chain seq x y z
N MET A 1 -6.60 -22.49 -19.28
CA MET A 1 -6.63 -21.38 -18.40
C MET A 1 -7.55 -21.61 -17.22
N THR A 2 -7.05 -21.44 -16.10
CA THR A 2 -7.82 -21.69 -14.92
C THR A 2 -8.26 -20.38 -14.32
N SER A 3 -9.54 -20.14 -14.33
CA SER A 3 -10.08 -19.04 -13.61
C SER A 3 -10.24 -19.48 -12.16
N GLN A 4 -9.74 -18.67 -11.27
CA GLN A 4 -9.95 -18.96 -9.85
C GLN A 4 -11.40 -18.66 -9.50
N PRO A 5 -11.97 -19.43 -8.58
CA PRO A 5 -13.32 -19.12 -8.10
C PRO A 5 -13.35 -17.73 -7.49
N LYS A 6 -14.41 -17.01 -7.76
CA LYS A 6 -14.57 -15.65 -7.21
C LYS A 6 -14.49 -15.66 -5.68
N THR A 7 -14.99 -16.71 -5.06
CA THR A 7 -14.95 -16.83 -3.60
C THR A 7 -13.53 -16.86 -3.08
N THR A 8 -12.64 -17.60 -3.79
CA THR A 8 -11.23 -17.67 -3.42
C THR A 8 -10.56 -16.32 -3.59
N ASP A 9 -10.87 -15.62 -4.69
CA ASP A 9 -10.31 -14.31 -4.95
C ASP A 9 -10.73 -13.31 -3.89
N ARG A 10 -11.99 -13.34 -3.49
CA ARG A 10 -12.48 -12.46 -2.43
C ARG A 10 -11.80 -12.74 -1.10
N ARG A 11 -11.59 -14.00 -0.80
CA ARG A 11 -10.93 -14.40 0.44
C ARG A 11 -9.50 -13.93 0.46
N VAL A 12 -8.79 -14.10 -0.66
CA VAL A 12 -7.41 -13.64 -0.79
C VAL A 12 -7.34 -12.13 -0.61
N LEU A 13 -8.19 -11.39 -1.33
CA LEU A 13 -8.20 -9.94 -1.24
C LEU A 13 -8.50 -9.46 0.17
N ARG A 14 -9.45 -10.11 0.83
CA ARG A 14 -9.83 -9.76 2.20
C ARG A 14 -8.68 -10.01 3.18
N THR A 15 -8.01 -11.14 3.03
CA THR A 15 -6.89 -11.49 3.90
C THR A 15 -5.73 -10.52 3.69
N LYS A 16 -5.40 -10.23 2.44
CA LYS A 16 -4.33 -9.28 2.15
C LYS A 16 -4.66 -7.89 2.68
N LYS A 17 -5.90 -7.48 2.52
CA LYS A 17 -6.33 -6.19 3.05
C LYS A 17 -6.18 -6.13 4.57
N ASN A 18 -6.58 -7.21 5.25
CA ASN A 18 -6.44 -7.31 6.70
C ASN A 18 -4.97 -7.20 7.12
N ILE A 19 -4.09 -7.94 6.45
CA ILE A 19 -2.67 -7.92 6.75
C ILE A 19 -2.11 -6.49 6.55
N ARG A 20 -2.47 -5.85 5.45
CA ARG A 20 -1.95 -4.52 5.11
C ARG A 20 -2.46 -3.46 6.10
N GLN A 21 -3.73 -3.52 6.47
CA GLN A 21 -4.29 -2.59 7.44
C GLN A 21 -3.64 -2.76 8.81
N THR A 22 -3.41 -4.01 9.22
CA THR A 22 -2.75 -4.30 10.47
C THR A 22 -1.31 -3.81 10.45
N PHE A 23 -0.62 -4.03 9.33
CA PHE A 23 0.74 -3.53 9.14
C PHE A 23 0.80 -2.01 9.31
N LEU A 24 -0.10 -1.29 8.65
CA LEU A 24 -0.12 0.17 8.74
C LEU A 24 -0.43 0.64 10.15
N GLN A 25 -1.35 -0.03 10.83
CA GLN A 25 -1.67 0.32 12.21
C GLN A 25 -0.46 0.14 13.12
N LEU A 26 0.23 -0.99 13.01
CA LEU A 26 1.41 -1.25 13.82
C LEU A 26 2.54 -0.29 13.49
N LEU A 27 2.68 0.06 12.22
CA LEU A 27 3.72 0.98 11.78
C LEU A 27 3.50 2.40 12.31
N SER A 28 2.26 2.75 12.64
CA SER A 28 1.97 4.04 13.26
C SER A 28 2.36 4.06 14.74
N GLU A 29 2.57 2.88 15.34
CA GLU A 29 2.88 2.77 16.76
C GLU A 29 4.34 2.45 17.02
N LYS A 30 5.02 1.80 16.10
CA LYS A 30 6.41 1.40 16.27
C LYS A 30 7.14 1.40 14.94
N SER A 31 8.47 1.35 15.00
CA SER A 31 9.28 1.40 13.80
C SER A 31 9.22 0.07 13.05
N LEU A 32 9.55 0.14 11.76
CA LEU A 32 9.57 -1.03 10.90
C LEU A 32 10.47 -2.14 11.44
N THR A 33 11.61 -1.76 11.98
CA THR A 33 12.59 -2.73 12.51
C THR A 33 12.09 -3.46 13.77
N GLN A 34 11.09 -2.90 14.43
CA GLN A 34 10.52 -3.51 15.64
C GLN A 34 9.35 -4.44 15.33
N LEU A 35 8.85 -4.41 14.10
CA LEU A 35 7.73 -5.25 13.69
C LEU A 35 8.20 -6.67 13.41
N THR A 36 7.42 -7.64 13.88
CA THR A 36 7.68 -9.05 13.61
C THR A 36 6.46 -9.68 12.95
N VAL A 37 6.71 -10.75 12.19
CA VAL A 37 5.61 -11.52 11.59
C VAL A 37 4.69 -12.08 12.67
N LYS A 38 5.28 -12.48 13.80
CA LYS A 38 4.51 -13.01 14.91
C LYS A 38 3.51 -11.96 15.42
N GLU A 39 3.99 -10.77 15.69
CA GLU A 39 3.14 -9.70 16.21
C GLU A 39 2.06 -9.32 15.22
N LEU A 40 2.45 -9.16 13.95
CA LEU A 40 1.50 -8.79 12.91
C LEU A 40 0.43 -9.85 12.74
N SER A 41 0.82 -11.12 12.74
CA SER A 41 -0.12 -12.23 12.59
C SER A 41 -1.10 -12.28 13.74
N GLU A 42 -0.60 -12.11 14.97
CA GLU A 42 -1.46 -12.09 16.15
C GLU A 42 -2.45 -10.93 16.08
N GLN A 43 -1.98 -9.76 15.71
CA GLN A 43 -2.82 -8.58 15.63
C GLN A 43 -3.87 -8.69 14.53
N ALA A 44 -3.50 -9.32 13.40
CA ALA A 44 -4.41 -9.54 12.28
C ALA A 44 -5.33 -10.74 12.48
N ASP A 45 -5.13 -11.46 13.59
CA ASP A 45 -5.90 -12.67 13.92
C ASP A 45 -5.78 -13.74 12.83
N ILE A 46 -4.56 -13.97 12.39
CA ILE A 46 -4.23 -15.05 11.46
C ILE A 46 -3.04 -15.82 12.03
N ASN A 47 -2.81 -17.04 11.54
CA ASN A 47 -1.61 -17.75 11.94
C ASN A 47 -0.45 -17.37 11.00
N ARG A 48 0.77 -17.65 11.43
CA ARG A 48 1.95 -17.28 10.64
C ARG A 48 2.00 -17.99 9.29
N LYS A 49 1.47 -19.21 9.23
CA LYS A 49 1.40 -19.94 7.97
C LYS A 49 0.57 -19.16 6.94
N THR A 50 -0.56 -18.61 7.38
CA THR A 50 -1.38 -17.77 6.51
C THR A 50 -0.63 -16.55 6.03
N PHE A 51 0.11 -15.89 6.92
CA PHE A 51 0.95 -14.76 6.53
C PHE A 51 1.90 -15.16 5.40
N TYR A 52 2.62 -16.26 5.59
CA TYR A 52 3.63 -16.68 4.62
C TYR A 52 3.05 -17.19 3.30
N MET A 53 1.73 -17.37 3.22
CA MET A 53 1.09 -17.64 1.94
C MET A 53 1.06 -16.41 1.05
N TYR A 54 1.14 -15.23 1.63
CA TYR A 54 1.01 -13.97 0.88
C TYR A 54 2.28 -13.15 0.82
N TYR A 55 3.11 -13.24 1.86
CA TYR A 55 4.33 -12.42 1.97
C TYR A 55 5.45 -13.26 2.56
N SER A 56 6.67 -13.05 2.08
CA SER A 56 7.83 -13.74 2.63
C SER A 56 8.33 -13.08 3.91
N ASN A 57 8.12 -11.77 4.04
CA ASN A 57 8.59 -11.02 5.19
C ASN A 57 7.79 -9.70 5.29
N ILE A 58 8.06 -8.96 6.35
CA ILE A 58 7.38 -7.69 6.60
C ILE A 58 7.68 -6.67 5.50
N GLU A 59 8.93 -6.64 5.05
CA GLU A 59 9.37 -5.66 4.06
C GLU A 59 8.65 -5.81 2.72
N GLU A 60 8.19 -7.00 2.39
CA GLU A 60 7.44 -7.19 1.15
C GLU A 60 6.10 -6.46 1.18
N ILE A 61 5.48 -6.35 2.37
CA ILE A 61 4.24 -5.59 2.49
C ILE A 61 4.51 -4.13 2.14
N LEU A 62 5.59 -3.58 2.68
CA LEU A 62 5.96 -2.20 2.41
C LEU A 62 6.23 -1.99 0.93
N SER A 63 7.00 -2.89 0.30
CA SER A 63 7.30 -2.78 -1.12
C SER A 63 6.04 -2.80 -1.97
N GLU A 64 5.10 -3.66 -1.63
CA GLU A 64 3.83 -3.73 -2.37
C GLU A 64 3.05 -2.42 -2.25
N LEU A 65 3.00 -1.86 -1.03
CA LEU A 65 2.28 -0.61 -0.80
C LEU A 65 2.97 0.56 -1.51
N GLU A 66 4.30 0.57 -1.49
CA GLU A 66 5.06 1.60 -2.19
C GLU A 66 4.83 1.53 -3.70
N ASP A 67 4.85 0.33 -4.25
CA ASP A 67 4.61 0.13 -5.69
C ASP A 67 3.22 0.61 -6.08
N GLU A 68 2.22 0.32 -5.27
CA GLU A 68 0.86 0.77 -5.55
C GLU A 68 0.74 2.28 -5.51
N LEU A 69 1.40 2.91 -4.56
CA LEU A 69 1.39 4.37 -4.47
C LEU A 69 2.07 4.99 -5.68
N VAL A 70 3.23 4.46 -6.07
CA VAL A 70 3.95 4.94 -7.24
C VAL A 70 3.09 4.79 -8.49
N GLN A 71 2.40 3.66 -8.64
CA GLN A 71 1.53 3.44 -9.80
C GLN A 71 0.40 4.47 -9.85
N LYS A 72 -0.17 4.82 -8.71
CA LYS A 72 -1.21 5.85 -8.67
C LYS A 72 -0.66 7.21 -9.09
N LEU A 73 0.54 7.54 -8.63
CA LEU A 73 1.18 8.81 -9.02
C LEU A 73 1.48 8.84 -10.51
N VAL A 74 1.96 7.72 -11.04
CA VAL A 74 2.25 7.62 -12.47
C VAL A 74 0.98 7.80 -13.30
N LEU A 75 -0.13 7.18 -12.87
CA LEU A 75 -1.40 7.33 -13.59
C LEU A 75 -1.89 8.76 -13.60
N VAL A 76 -1.77 9.46 -12.47
CA VAL A 76 -2.15 10.86 -12.40
C VAL A 76 -1.28 11.70 -13.33
N PHE A 77 0.02 11.43 -13.33
CA PHE A 77 0.96 12.16 -14.17
C PHE A 77 0.70 11.92 -15.65
N GLU A 78 0.47 10.66 -16.03
CA GLU A 78 0.15 10.31 -17.42
C GLU A 78 -1.12 10.99 -17.89
N LYS A 79 -2.13 11.01 -17.05
CA LYS A 79 -3.40 11.66 -17.39
C LYS A 79 -3.17 13.13 -17.70
N GLU A 80 -2.39 13.83 -16.88
CA GLU A 80 -2.11 15.24 -17.12
C GLU A 80 -1.29 15.45 -18.39
N LEU A 81 -0.33 14.58 -18.68
CA LEU A 81 0.52 14.73 -19.85
C LEU A 81 -0.19 14.39 -21.14
N PHE A 82 -1.03 13.37 -21.14
CA PHE A 82 -1.63 12.86 -22.39
C PHE A 82 -2.99 13.49 -22.70
N GLU A 83 -3.70 13.96 -21.69
CA GLU A 83 -5.01 14.55 -21.91
C GLU A 83 -4.96 16.04 -22.13
N ARG A 84 -3.83 16.70 -21.88
CA ARG A 84 -3.67 18.14 -22.01
C ARG A 84 -2.49 18.47 -22.87
N GLU A 85 -2.67 19.46 -23.74
CA GLU A 85 -1.58 19.96 -24.57
C GLU A 85 -0.59 20.76 -23.77
N VAL A 86 -1.07 21.45 -22.71
CA VAL A 86 -0.24 22.28 -21.85
C VAL A 86 -0.39 21.77 -20.43
N PHE A 87 0.74 21.60 -19.76
CA PHE A 87 0.72 21.17 -18.36
C PHE A 87 0.05 22.25 -17.50
N ASP A 88 -0.97 21.85 -16.75
CA ASP A 88 -1.68 22.70 -15.83
C ASP A 88 -1.36 22.22 -14.41
N SER A 89 -0.49 22.95 -13.74
CA SER A 89 -0.02 22.56 -12.41
C SER A 89 -1.16 22.52 -11.39
N TYR A 90 -2.13 23.40 -11.51
CA TYR A 90 -3.26 23.40 -10.58
C TYR A 90 -4.05 22.11 -10.70
N SER A 91 -4.43 21.74 -11.92
CA SER A 91 -5.18 20.51 -12.15
C SER A 91 -4.37 19.28 -11.77
N PHE A 92 -3.05 19.33 -12.03
CA PHE A 92 -2.19 18.22 -11.65
C PHE A 92 -2.22 17.99 -10.14
N PHE A 93 -2.03 19.05 -9.36
CA PHE A 93 -2.04 18.94 -7.91
C PHE A 93 -3.40 18.58 -7.36
N GLU A 94 -4.47 19.05 -8.00
CA GLU A 94 -5.82 18.68 -7.60
C GLU A 94 -6.06 17.20 -7.82
N ASN A 95 -5.69 16.66 -8.99
CA ASN A 95 -5.83 15.24 -9.28
C ASN A 95 -4.94 14.38 -8.38
N LEU A 96 -3.74 14.87 -8.10
CA LEU A 96 -2.83 14.19 -7.21
C LEU A 96 -3.42 14.10 -5.80
N ASN A 97 -3.99 15.19 -5.32
CA ASN A 97 -4.62 15.24 -4.02
C ASN A 97 -5.78 14.24 -3.92
N LEU A 98 -6.61 14.16 -4.97
CA LEU A 98 -7.71 13.21 -5.02
C LEU A 98 -7.21 11.77 -5.01
N ALA A 99 -6.13 11.50 -5.73
CA ALA A 99 -5.55 10.16 -5.75
C ALA A 99 -5.02 9.75 -4.38
N ILE A 100 -4.42 10.70 -3.67
CA ILE A 100 -3.83 10.45 -2.35
C ILE A 100 -4.90 10.34 -1.27
N GLN A 101 -6.02 11.05 -1.41
CA GLN A 101 -7.07 11.04 -0.38
C GLN A 101 -7.57 9.63 -0.07
N GLY A 102 -7.63 8.74 -1.07
CA GLY A 102 -8.04 7.37 -0.85
C GLY A 102 -7.04 6.58 -0.01
N ASP A 103 -5.81 7.06 0.07
CA ASP A 103 -4.73 6.39 0.78
C ASP A 103 -4.10 7.32 1.83
N ILE A 104 -4.90 8.20 2.41
CA ILE A 104 -4.38 9.20 3.36
C ILE A 104 -3.69 8.53 4.55
N GLU A 105 -4.23 7.40 5.00
CA GLU A 105 -3.62 6.67 6.11
C GLU A 105 -2.26 6.11 5.71
N LEU A 106 -2.16 5.56 4.51
CA LEU A 106 -0.89 5.04 4.01
C LEU A 106 0.13 6.17 3.89
N TYR A 107 -0.26 7.27 3.24
CA TYR A 107 0.62 8.41 3.04
C TYR A 107 1.10 8.97 4.38
N ARG A 108 0.18 9.15 5.31
CA ARG A 108 0.51 9.68 6.63
C ARG A 108 1.43 8.75 7.40
N THR A 109 1.18 7.45 7.32
CA THR A 109 1.97 6.45 8.02
C THR A 109 3.38 6.37 7.46
N LEU A 110 3.52 6.37 6.14
CA LEU A 110 4.83 6.33 5.50
C LEU A 110 5.66 7.56 5.85
N ASN A 111 5.02 8.72 5.82
CA ASN A 111 5.70 9.97 6.17
C ASN A 111 6.13 9.98 7.63
N HIS A 112 5.25 9.51 8.51
CA HIS A 112 5.52 9.49 9.94
C HIS A 112 6.61 8.50 10.31
N ALA A 113 6.74 7.42 9.57
CA ALA A 113 7.73 6.38 9.81
C ALA A 113 9.06 6.65 9.12
N ASP A 114 9.23 7.83 8.53
CA ASP A 114 10.43 8.24 7.81
C ASP A 114 10.79 7.30 6.66
N LEU A 115 9.75 6.75 6.03
CA LEU A 115 9.94 5.86 4.88
C LEU A 115 9.83 6.60 3.55
N LEU A 116 9.48 7.87 3.60
CA LEU A 116 9.31 8.69 2.40
C LEU A 116 10.54 8.71 1.49
N PRO A 117 11.78 8.73 2.01
CA PRO A 117 12.95 8.70 1.14
C PRO A 117 13.00 7.50 0.21
N HIS A 118 12.41 6.38 0.60
CA HIS A 118 12.36 5.20 -0.25
C HIS A 118 11.49 5.42 -1.47
N LEU A 119 10.52 6.31 -1.38
CA LEU A 119 9.60 6.61 -2.47
C LEU A 119 10.19 7.65 -3.42
N ILE A 120 11.05 8.53 -2.90
CA ILE A 120 11.60 9.63 -3.68
C ILE A 120 12.79 9.18 -4.53
N LEU A 121 13.54 8.24 -4.04
CA LEU A 121 14.68 7.71 -4.77
C LEU A 121 14.25 6.81 -5.90
#